data_251edb93a4abec7c6f1dd05922f30cf8
#
_entry.id   251edb93a4abec7c6f1dd05922f30cf8
#
_cell.length_a   1.000
_cell.length_b   1.000
_cell.length_c   1.000
_cell.angle_alpha   90.00
_cell.angle_beta   90.00
_cell.angle_gamma   90.00
#
_symmetry.space_group_name_H-M   'P 1'
#
loop_
_entity.id
_entity.type
_entity.pdbx_description
1 polymer ?
#
loop_
_entity_poly.entity_id
_entity_poly.type
_entity_poly.pdbx_seq_one_letter_code
_entity_poly.pdbx_strand_id
1 'polypeptide(L)'
;RYIAQGGDWGGAISSWLGYEHAPSCAAIHINILTMRHKDGPQGTEEISWAEQFEKDQIAQNGYRTQQATKPQTLSYAMMDSPVGLAAWILEKMHGWSDLTQGELESVYTKDQLLTNIMVYIVTGTFNTASWIYYGRREEGGRILSPEGKRVEVPTGCALFPEELLAWPPRSYVDRIYNVTHWTKMPRGGHFAAMEEPDLLVKDIRTFARNL
;
A
#
# COMPACT_ATOMS: atom_id res chain seq x y z
N ARG A 1 -20.68 13.63 -3.51
CA ARG A 1 -19.54 13.25 -2.64
C ARG A 1 -19.24 11.76 -2.83
N TYR A 2 -17.99 11.35 -2.60
CA TYR A 2 -17.52 9.97 -2.74
C TYR A 2 -16.75 9.53 -1.49
N ILE A 3 -16.58 8.21 -1.35
CA ILE A 3 -15.63 7.58 -0.41
C ILE A 3 -14.46 7.09 -1.25
N ALA A 4 -13.23 7.46 -0.89
CA ALA A 4 -12.04 6.93 -1.54
C ALA A 4 -11.53 5.69 -0.79
N GLN A 5 -11.17 4.64 -1.54
CA GLN A 5 -10.56 3.43 -0.99
C GLN A 5 -9.22 3.18 -1.67
N GLY A 6 -8.22 2.71 -0.92
CA GLY A 6 -6.95 2.36 -1.51
C GLY A 6 -6.02 1.56 -0.61
N GLY A 7 -5.27 0.67 -1.28
CA GLY A 7 -4.05 0.03 -0.79
C GLY A 7 -2.85 0.55 -1.55
N ASP A 8 -1.64 0.27 -1.12
CA ASP A 8 -0.38 0.71 -1.72
C ASP A 8 -0.39 2.20 -2.13
N TRP A 9 -0.07 2.55 -3.36
CA TRP A 9 -0.19 3.91 -3.89
C TRP A 9 -1.61 4.47 -3.80
N GLY A 10 -2.63 3.62 -3.92
CA GLY A 10 -4.02 4.01 -3.72
C GLY A 10 -4.30 4.47 -2.29
N GLY A 11 -3.63 3.92 -1.28
CA GLY A 11 -3.68 4.39 0.11
C GLY A 11 -3.11 5.81 0.26
N ALA A 12 -2.00 6.10 -0.43
CA ALA A 12 -1.42 7.44 -0.48
C ALA A 12 -2.38 8.44 -1.15
N ILE A 13 -2.90 8.08 -2.32
CA ILE A 13 -3.83 8.93 -3.08
C ILE A 13 -5.11 9.19 -2.27
N SER A 14 -5.69 8.16 -1.66
CA SER A 14 -6.89 8.31 -0.82
C SER A 14 -6.63 9.23 0.37
N SER A 15 -5.46 9.15 1.00
CA SER A 15 -5.07 10.03 2.10
C SER A 15 -5.01 11.50 1.66
N TRP A 16 -4.41 11.77 0.51
CA TRP A 16 -4.37 13.13 -0.04
C TRP A 16 -5.76 13.64 -0.48
N LEU A 17 -6.60 12.78 -1.06
CA LEU A 17 -7.99 13.14 -1.38
C LEU A 17 -8.78 13.51 -0.12
N GLY A 18 -8.61 12.78 0.97
CA GLY A 18 -9.24 13.09 2.25
C GLY A 18 -8.70 14.38 2.88
N TYR A 19 -7.42 14.68 2.67
CA TYR A 19 -6.79 15.88 3.21
C TYR A 19 -7.17 17.15 2.42
N GLU A 20 -6.98 17.14 1.10
CA GLU A 20 -7.12 18.35 0.26
C GLU A 20 -8.52 18.54 -0.29
N HIS A 21 -9.28 17.46 -0.48
CA HIS A 21 -10.57 17.47 -1.17
C HIS A 21 -11.76 17.08 -0.29
N ALA A 22 -11.70 17.35 1.01
CA ALA A 22 -12.76 17.04 1.99
C ALA A 22 -14.17 17.51 1.58
N PRO A 23 -14.38 18.64 0.85
CA PRO A 23 -15.71 19.00 0.35
C PRO A 23 -16.34 17.97 -0.58
N SER A 24 -15.53 17.25 -1.35
CA SER A 24 -15.95 16.21 -2.30
C SER A 24 -15.72 14.79 -1.77
N CYS A 25 -14.62 14.55 -1.06
CA CYS A 25 -14.28 13.29 -0.42
C CYS A 25 -14.95 13.22 0.97
N ALA A 26 -16.01 12.42 1.09
CA ALA A 26 -16.77 12.32 2.33
C ALA A 26 -16.05 11.52 3.43
N ALA A 27 -15.28 10.51 3.03
CA ALA A 27 -14.52 9.63 3.91
C ALA A 27 -13.45 8.89 3.10
N ILE A 28 -12.49 8.29 3.79
CA ILE A 28 -11.51 7.40 3.17
C ILE A 28 -11.48 6.05 3.88
N HIS A 29 -11.15 5.00 3.12
CA HIS A 29 -10.90 3.67 3.65
C HIS A 29 -9.55 3.17 3.13
N ILE A 30 -8.66 2.77 4.02
CA ILE A 30 -7.30 2.36 3.67
C ILE A 30 -6.97 1.00 4.27
N ASN A 31 -6.24 0.18 3.52
CA ASN A 31 -5.70 -1.09 4.00
C ASN A 31 -4.16 -1.09 4.12
N ILE A 32 -3.55 0.07 4.07
CA ILE A 32 -2.12 0.30 4.30
C ILE A 32 -1.90 1.70 4.85
N LEU A 33 -0.90 1.89 5.71
CA LEU A 33 -0.49 3.21 6.15
C LEU A 33 0.71 3.72 5.34
N THR A 34 0.45 4.61 4.41
CA THR A 34 1.50 5.24 3.57
C THR A 34 1.94 6.61 4.07
N MET A 35 1.01 7.40 4.63
CA MET A 35 1.31 8.72 5.19
C MET A 35 1.99 8.59 6.56
N ARG A 36 2.99 9.43 6.82
CA ARG A 36 3.73 9.46 8.09
C ARG A 36 3.54 10.80 8.79
N HIS A 37 3.52 10.80 10.12
CA HIS A 37 3.50 12.05 10.88
C HIS A 37 4.85 12.75 10.78
N LYS A 38 4.84 14.08 10.58
CA LYS A 38 6.08 14.86 10.38
C LYS A 38 7.04 14.80 11.57
N ASP A 39 6.51 14.70 12.79
CA ASP A 39 7.30 14.63 14.03
C ASP A 39 7.74 13.20 14.38
N GLY A 40 7.47 12.23 13.49
CA GLY A 40 7.85 10.83 13.67
C GLY A 40 7.11 10.11 14.81
N PRO A 41 7.60 8.92 15.20
CA PRO A 41 7.08 8.13 16.31
C PRO A 41 7.38 8.78 17.66
N GLN A 42 6.47 8.61 18.63
CA GLN A 42 6.59 9.16 19.98
C GLN A 42 6.28 8.05 21.01
N GLY A 43 6.97 8.12 22.15
CA GLY A 43 6.80 7.11 23.18
C GLY A 43 7.36 5.74 22.80
N THR A 44 7.45 4.87 23.78
CA THR A 44 8.20 3.59 23.66
C THR A 44 7.59 2.64 22.61
N GLU A 45 6.26 2.54 22.56
CA GLU A 45 5.56 1.62 21.66
C GLU A 45 5.73 2.00 20.19
N GLU A 46 5.56 3.28 19.86
CA GLU A 46 5.71 3.78 18.47
C GLU A 46 7.18 3.75 18.02
N ILE A 47 8.13 4.04 18.92
CA ILE A 47 9.56 3.95 18.63
C ILE A 47 9.95 2.49 18.36
N SER A 48 9.53 1.56 19.22
CA SER A 48 9.81 0.13 19.03
C SER A 48 9.23 -0.40 17.71
N TRP A 49 8.01 -0.01 17.38
CA TRP A 49 7.41 -0.33 16.08
C TRP A 49 8.26 0.22 14.92
N ALA A 50 8.69 1.48 14.99
CA ALA A 50 9.45 2.11 13.91
C ALA A 50 10.81 1.45 13.70
N GLU A 51 11.50 1.08 14.79
CA GLU A 51 12.77 0.36 14.72
C GLU A 51 12.62 -1.03 14.08
N GLN A 52 11.55 -1.75 14.43
CA GLN A 52 11.26 -3.06 13.82
C GLN A 52 10.88 -2.88 12.35
N PHE A 53 10.00 -1.93 12.05
CA PHE A 53 9.60 -1.60 10.69
C PHE A 53 10.81 -1.30 9.78
N GLU A 54 11.78 -0.51 10.25
CA GLU A 54 12.98 -0.21 9.46
C GLU A 54 13.82 -1.47 9.19
N LYS A 55 13.96 -2.36 10.17
CA LYS A 55 14.67 -3.64 9.97
C LYS A 55 13.98 -4.52 8.94
N ASP A 56 12.65 -4.64 9.01
CA ASP A 56 11.87 -5.47 8.09
C ASP A 56 11.94 -4.92 6.66
N GLN A 57 11.99 -3.59 6.52
CA GLN A 57 12.08 -2.94 5.21
C GLN A 57 13.44 -3.12 4.51
N ILE A 58 14.52 -3.39 5.22
CA ILE A 58 15.86 -3.56 4.61
C ILE A 58 15.84 -4.66 3.55
N ALA A 59 15.23 -5.80 3.85
CA ALA A 59 15.14 -6.93 2.92
C ALA A 59 14.20 -6.66 1.73
N GLN A 60 13.20 -5.80 1.89
CA GLN A 60 12.14 -5.57 0.92
C GLN A 60 12.36 -4.34 0.02
N ASN A 61 13.29 -3.45 0.37
CA ASN A 61 13.44 -2.15 -0.30
C ASN A 61 14.23 -2.17 -1.62
N GLY A 62 14.81 -3.29 -2.03
CA GLY A 62 15.65 -3.37 -3.24
C GLY A 62 14.96 -2.84 -4.49
N TYR A 63 13.73 -3.30 -4.76
CA TYR A 63 12.93 -2.88 -5.90
C TYR A 63 12.64 -1.37 -5.88
N ARG A 64 12.25 -0.86 -4.72
CA ARG A 64 11.91 0.56 -4.52
C ARG A 64 13.13 1.44 -4.74
N THR A 65 14.28 1.06 -4.20
CA THR A 65 15.54 1.81 -4.37
C THR A 65 15.95 1.86 -5.83
N GLN A 66 15.86 0.72 -6.54
CA GLN A 66 16.17 0.65 -7.97
C GLN A 66 15.24 1.55 -8.79
N GLN A 67 13.93 1.45 -8.59
CA GLN A 67 12.94 2.25 -9.32
C GLN A 67 13.01 3.74 -8.93
N ALA A 68 13.34 4.08 -7.68
CA ALA A 68 13.48 5.46 -7.24
C ALA A 68 14.77 6.14 -7.71
N THR A 69 15.79 5.39 -8.12
CA THR A 69 17.11 5.95 -8.49
C THR A 69 17.44 5.82 -9.97
N LYS A 70 17.19 4.66 -10.55
CA LYS A 70 17.56 4.31 -11.95
C LYS A 70 16.42 3.54 -12.64
N PRO A 71 15.19 4.10 -12.70
CA PRO A 71 14.04 3.42 -13.32
C PRO A 71 14.28 3.07 -14.77
N GLN A 72 14.90 3.96 -15.54
CA GLN A 72 15.17 3.77 -16.97
C GLN A 72 16.09 2.58 -17.25
N THR A 73 17.13 2.39 -16.42
CA THR A 73 18.07 1.27 -16.57
C THR A 73 17.35 -0.08 -16.42
N LEU A 74 16.50 -0.20 -15.40
CA LEU A 74 15.70 -1.38 -15.16
C LEU A 74 14.68 -1.62 -16.29
N SER A 75 14.07 -0.54 -16.77
CA SER A 75 13.02 -0.61 -17.77
C SER A 75 13.45 -1.27 -19.07
N TYR A 76 14.68 -1.05 -19.54
CA TYR A 76 15.18 -1.71 -20.75
C TYR A 76 15.13 -3.24 -20.62
N ALA A 77 15.55 -3.80 -19.48
CA ALA A 77 15.53 -5.24 -19.27
C ALA A 77 14.09 -5.77 -19.12
N MET A 78 13.25 -5.06 -18.39
CA MET A 78 11.86 -5.49 -18.12
C MET A 78 10.95 -5.37 -19.36
N MET A 79 11.22 -4.43 -20.23
CA MET A 79 10.46 -4.25 -21.48
C MET A 79 10.87 -5.23 -22.57
N ASP A 80 12.08 -5.77 -22.50
CA ASP A 80 12.62 -6.71 -23.48
C ASP A 80 12.39 -8.19 -23.07
N SER A 81 12.34 -8.48 -21.78
CA SER A 81 12.25 -9.84 -21.25
C SER A 81 10.92 -10.13 -20.54
N PRO A 82 9.97 -10.83 -21.17
CA PRO A 82 8.74 -11.28 -20.50
C PRO A 82 9.01 -12.12 -19.24
N VAL A 83 10.05 -12.97 -19.26
CA VAL A 83 10.44 -13.78 -18.10
C VAL A 83 11.04 -12.90 -17.01
N GLY A 84 11.85 -11.89 -17.36
CA GLY A 84 12.38 -10.94 -16.39
C GLY A 84 11.29 -10.14 -15.71
N LEU A 85 10.32 -9.65 -16.47
CA LEU A 85 9.16 -8.96 -15.92
C LEU A 85 8.30 -9.89 -15.06
N ALA A 86 8.06 -11.12 -15.48
CA ALA A 86 7.32 -12.11 -14.71
C ALA A 86 8.01 -12.37 -13.35
N ALA A 87 9.32 -12.58 -13.34
CA ALA A 87 10.08 -12.79 -12.11
C ALA A 87 9.99 -11.57 -11.18
N TRP A 88 10.09 -10.34 -11.73
CA TRP A 88 9.98 -9.10 -10.97
C TRP A 88 8.63 -8.94 -10.27
N ILE A 89 7.53 -9.23 -10.96
CA ILE A 89 6.17 -9.12 -10.43
C ILE A 89 5.85 -10.28 -9.47
N LEU A 90 6.14 -11.52 -9.87
CA LEU A 90 5.79 -12.71 -9.08
C LEU A 90 6.57 -12.77 -7.75
N GLU A 91 7.80 -12.27 -7.70
CA GLU A 91 8.55 -12.16 -6.45
C GLU A 91 7.79 -11.29 -5.43
N LYS A 92 7.13 -10.20 -5.88
CA LYS A 92 6.32 -9.35 -5.00
C LYS A 92 4.99 -10.01 -4.64
N MET A 93 4.33 -10.65 -5.62
CA MET A 93 3.12 -11.43 -5.33
C MET A 93 3.38 -12.51 -4.29
N HIS A 94 4.53 -13.20 -4.36
CA HIS A 94 4.93 -14.20 -3.37
C HIS A 94 5.28 -13.58 -2.02
N GLY A 95 6.12 -12.54 -2.02
CA GLY A 95 6.70 -12.00 -0.78
C GLY A 95 5.76 -11.09 0.02
N TRP A 96 4.65 -10.64 -0.55
CA TRP A 96 3.72 -9.69 0.08
C TRP A 96 2.29 -10.22 0.25
N SER A 97 2.03 -11.46 -0.16
CA SER A 97 0.75 -12.13 0.05
C SER A 97 0.75 -12.99 1.30
N ASP A 98 -0.42 -13.26 1.83
CA ASP A 98 -0.60 -14.19 2.94
C ASP A 98 -0.49 -15.64 2.44
N LEU A 99 0.68 -16.23 2.61
CA LEU A 99 0.98 -17.62 2.27
C LEU A 99 0.96 -18.56 3.49
N THR A 100 0.37 -18.14 4.60
CA THR A 100 0.31 -18.96 5.84
C THR A 100 -0.47 -20.26 5.66
N GLN A 101 -1.34 -20.34 4.66
CA GLN A 101 -2.18 -21.52 4.38
C GLN A 101 -1.72 -22.32 3.16
N GLY A 102 -0.63 -21.96 2.50
CA GLY A 102 -0.13 -22.68 1.34
C GLY A 102 0.82 -21.88 0.45
N GLU A 103 0.99 -22.38 -0.76
CA GLU A 103 1.84 -21.76 -1.77
C GLU A 103 1.08 -20.67 -2.56
N LEU A 104 1.77 -19.93 -3.42
CA LEU A 104 1.20 -18.82 -4.19
C LEU A 104 -0.06 -19.22 -5.00
N GLU A 105 -0.08 -20.44 -5.57
CA GLU A 105 -1.22 -20.95 -6.30
C GLU A 105 -2.41 -21.35 -5.43
N SER A 106 -2.27 -21.37 -4.11
CA SER A 106 -3.40 -21.52 -3.20
C SER A 106 -4.18 -20.21 -3.01
N VAL A 107 -3.52 -19.08 -3.28
CA VAL A 107 -4.09 -17.73 -3.16
C VAL A 107 -4.56 -17.20 -4.51
N TYR A 108 -3.79 -17.44 -5.57
CA TYR A 108 -4.08 -16.96 -6.93
C TYR A 108 -4.08 -18.09 -7.93
N THR A 109 -4.97 -18.02 -8.91
CA THR A 109 -4.86 -18.88 -10.08
C THR A 109 -3.67 -18.45 -10.96
N LYS A 110 -3.08 -19.37 -11.71
CA LYS A 110 -2.03 -19.05 -12.69
C LYS A 110 -2.49 -18.00 -13.70
N ASP A 111 -3.75 -18.07 -14.12
CA ASP A 111 -4.31 -17.10 -15.07
C ASP A 111 -4.41 -15.69 -14.47
N GLN A 112 -4.73 -15.53 -13.18
CA GLN A 112 -4.71 -14.23 -12.52
C GLN A 112 -3.30 -13.65 -12.49
N LEU A 113 -2.29 -14.44 -12.11
CA LEU A 113 -0.90 -14.02 -12.06
C LEU A 113 -0.38 -13.65 -13.46
N LEU A 114 -0.63 -14.50 -14.45
CA LEU A 114 -0.21 -14.24 -15.83
C LEU A 114 -0.94 -13.05 -16.45
N THR A 115 -2.23 -12.87 -16.17
CA THR A 115 -2.99 -11.71 -16.64
C THR A 115 -2.40 -10.42 -16.10
N ASN A 116 -2.05 -10.36 -14.82
CA ASN A 116 -1.41 -9.19 -14.24
C ASN A 116 -0.08 -8.84 -14.95
N ILE A 117 0.77 -9.84 -15.21
CA ILE A 117 2.03 -9.66 -15.94
C ILE A 117 1.75 -9.20 -17.38
N MET A 118 0.80 -9.82 -18.06
CA MET A 118 0.44 -9.51 -19.45
C MET A 118 -0.07 -8.09 -19.62
N VAL A 119 -0.71 -7.50 -18.62
CA VAL A 119 -1.10 -6.07 -18.66
C VAL A 119 0.11 -5.19 -18.92
N TYR A 120 1.21 -5.38 -18.20
CA TYR A 120 2.44 -4.62 -18.42
C TYR A 120 3.09 -4.89 -19.77
N ILE A 121 3.11 -6.15 -20.21
CA ILE A 121 3.74 -6.56 -21.49
C ILE A 121 2.99 -5.94 -22.67
N VAL A 122 1.67 -6.15 -22.74
CA VAL A 122 0.84 -5.73 -23.86
C VAL A 122 0.73 -4.22 -23.97
N THR A 123 0.68 -3.53 -22.83
CA THR A 123 0.58 -2.07 -22.81
C THR A 123 1.93 -1.36 -22.88
N GLY A 124 3.03 -2.08 -22.69
CA GLY A 124 4.38 -1.50 -22.66
C GLY A 124 4.59 -0.51 -21.51
N THR A 125 3.95 -0.73 -20.34
CA THR A 125 3.85 0.28 -19.28
C THR A 125 4.78 0.09 -18.09
N PHE A 126 5.61 -0.94 -18.05
CA PHE A 126 6.53 -1.13 -16.93
C PHE A 126 7.43 0.09 -16.71
N ASN A 127 7.93 0.69 -17.81
CA ASN A 127 8.76 1.89 -17.72
C ASN A 127 8.01 3.02 -16.97
N THR A 128 6.83 3.38 -17.44
CA THR A 128 6.05 4.48 -16.84
C THR A 128 5.62 4.16 -15.40
N ALA A 129 5.27 2.90 -15.10
CA ALA A 129 4.94 2.46 -13.76
C ALA A 129 6.12 2.59 -12.78
N SER A 130 7.36 2.32 -13.23
CA SER A 130 8.55 2.46 -12.39
C SER A 130 8.92 3.92 -12.08
N TRP A 131 8.60 4.87 -12.96
CA TRP A 131 8.93 6.29 -12.80
C TRP A 131 8.18 6.97 -11.64
N ILE A 132 7.06 6.44 -11.17
CA ILE A 132 6.35 7.00 -10.02
C ILE A 132 7.25 7.03 -8.77
N TYR A 133 8.11 6.03 -8.60
CA TYR A 133 9.06 5.96 -7.48
C TYR A 133 10.15 7.03 -7.58
N TYR A 134 10.63 7.31 -8.80
CA TYR A 134 11.59 8.37 -9.05
C TYR A 134 10.95 9.75 -8.78
N GLY A 135 9.79 10.02 -9.35
CA GLY A 135 9.05 11.26 -9.11
C GLY A 135 8.82 11.49 -7.61
N ARG A 136 8.38 10.46 -6.91
CA ARG A 136 8.19 10.52 -5.46
C ARG A 136 9.47 10.86 -4.70
N ARG A 137 10.61 10.31 -5.10
CA ARG A 137 11.90 10.62 -4.49
C ARG A 137 12.28 12.09 -4.72
N GLU A 138 12.10 12.62 -5.93
CA GLU A 138 12.40 14.03 -6.24
C GLU A 138 11.51 15.00 -5.44
N GLU A 139 10.31 14.57 -5.05
CA GLU A 139 9.41 15.31 -4.18
C GLU A 139 9.71 15.14 -2.67
N GLY A 140 10.85 14.57 -2.30
CA GLY A 140 11.28 14.40 -0.90
C GLY A 140 11.12 12.99 -0.33
N GLY A 141 10.65 12.02 -1.09
CA GLY A 141 10.66 10.59 -0.78
C GLY A 141 9.64 10.08 0.22
N ARG A 142 9.23 10.86 1.22
CA ARG A 142 8.23 10.47 2.22
C ARG A 142 6.88 11.16 1.97
N ILE A 143 5.80 10.43 2.25
CA ILE A 143 4.45 11.00 2.30
C ILE A 143 4.23 11.46 3.73
N LEU A 144 4.43 12.74 3.99
CA LEU A 144 4.26 13.31 5.32
C LEU A 144 2.89 13.97 5.45
N SER A 145 2.33 13.93 6.66
CA SER A 145 1.15 14.72 6.98
C SER A 145 1.52 16.22 6.88
N PRO A 146 0.82 17.00 6.04
CA PRO A 146 1.17 18.40 5.81
C PRO A 146 1.07 19.22 7.11
N GLU A 147 2.10 20.00 7.41
CA GLU A 147 2.12 20.92 8.55
C GLU A 147 1.74 20.28 9.92
N GLY A 148 1.82 18.95 10.03
CA GLY A 148 1.40 18.22 11.22
C GLY A 148 -0.11 18.17 11.44
N LYS A 149 -0.91 18.57 10.45
CA LYS A 149 -2.36 18.42 10.46
C LYS A 149 -2.73 16.98 10.04
N ARG A 150 -3.85 16.50 10.53
CA ARG A 150 -4.37 15.19 10.18
C ARG A 150 -5.42 15.26 9.06
N VAL A 151 -5.69 14.13 8.47
CA VAL A 151 -6.85 13.92 7.58
C VAL A 151 -8.11 13.91 8.45
N GLU A 152 -8.96 14.93 8.33
CA GLU A 152 -10.12 15.12 9.21
C GLU A 152 -11.38 14.39 8.73
N VAL A 153 -11.45 13.96 7.48
CA VAL A 153 -12.58 13.13 7.03
C VAL A 153 -12.56 11.78 7.77
N PRO A 154 -13.73 11.18 8.07
CA PRO A 154 -13.81 9.87 8.67
C PRO A 154 -12.94 8.86 7.93
N THR A 155 -12.11 8.12 8.67
CA THR A 155 -11.16 7.17 8.09
C THR A 155 -11.42 5.76 8.62
N GLY A 156 -11.64 4.81 7.70
CA GLY A 156 -11.64 3.38 7.98
C GLY A 156 -10.26 2.78 7.72
N CYS A 157 -9.81 1.91 8.62
CA CYS A 157 -8.56 1.18 8.52
C CYS A 157 -8.81 -0.32 8.58
N ALA A 158 -8.46 -1.05 7.52
CA ALA A 158 -8.51 -2.50 7.45
C ALA A 158 -7.08 -3.07 7.58
N LEU A 159 -6.79 -3.69 8.71
CA LEU A 159 -5.44 -4.16 9.06
C LEU A 159 -5.29 -5.64 8.68
N PHE A 160 -4.68 -5.90 7.54
CA PHE A 160 -4.35 -7.25 7.11
C PHE A 160 -3.05 -7.72 7.79
N PRO A 161 -2.99 -8.97 8.31
CA PRO A 161 -1.86 -9.40 9.14
C PRO A 161 -0.54 -9.51 8.39
N GLU A 162 -0.57 -9.88 7.10
CA GLU A 162 0.62 -10.06 6.25
C GLU A 162 0.87 -8.84 5.33
N GLU A 163 0.40 -7.65 5.73
CA GLU A 163 0.73 -6.42 5.01
C GLU A 163 2.23 -6.12 5.10
N LEU A 164 2.87 -5.91 3.93
CA LEU A 164 4.29 -5.57 3.78
C LEU A 164 4.72 -4.41 4.69
N LEU A 165 3.89 -3.40 4.82
CA LEU A 165 4.11 -2.27 5.71
C LEU A 165 3.34 -2.48 7.01
N ALA A 166 3.98 -3.13 7.99
CA ALA A 166 3.38 -3.40 9.29
C ALA A 166 2.72 -2.15 9.89
N TRP A 167 1.46 -2.31 10.30
CA TRP A 167 0.69 -1.22 10.89
C TRP A 167 1.30 -0.74 12.21
N PRO A 168 1.40 0.58 12.41
CA PRO A 168 1.84 1.14 13.67
C PRO A 168 0.76 0.99 14.75
N PRO A 169 1.13 1.28 16.00
CA PRO A 169 0.16 1.45 17.07
C PRO A 169 -0.94 2.45 16.71
N ARG A 170 -2.15 2.23 17.20
CA ARG A 170 -3.31 3.08 16.95
C ARG A 170 -3.05 4.54 17.31
N SER A 171 -2.31 4.80 18.38
CA SER A 171 -1.92 6.14 18.82
C SER A 171 -1.19 6.94 17.73
N TYR A 172 -0.31 6.27 16.97
CA TYR A 172 0.39 6.89 15.84
C TYR A 172 -0.56 7.24 14.69
N VAL A 173 -1.48 6.33 14.36
CA VAL A 173 -2.44 6.51 13.25
C VAL A 173 -3.42 7.63 13.56
N ASP A 174 -3.90 7.73 14.80
CA ASP A 174 -4.84 8.78 15.24
C ASP A 174 -4.24 10.21 15.16
N ARG A 175 -2.91 10.34 15.14
CA ARG A 175 -2.27 11.64 14.90
C ARG A 175 -2.30 12.07 13.43
N ILE A 176 -2.51 11.11 12.51
CA ILE A 176 -2.50 11.34 11.05
C ILE A 176 -3.92 11.38 10.49
N TYR A 177 -4.83 10.58 11.05
CA TYR A 177 -6.17 10.37 10.52
C TYR A 177 -7.24 10.49 11.61
N ASN A 178 -8.42 10.93 11.23
CA ASN A 178 -9.64 10.82 12.04
C ASN A 178 -10.22 9.40 11.92
N VAL A 179 -9.64 8.45 12.66
CA VAL A 179 -9.98 7.04 12.55
C VAL A 179 -11.30 6.74 13.28
N THR A 180 -12.34 6.47 12.51
CA THR A 180 -13.69 6.12 13.00
C THR A 180 -14.01 4.63 12.85
N HIS A 181 -13.24 3.88 12.08
CA HIS A 181 -13.40 2.44 11.88
C HIS A 181 -12.01 1.77 11.87
N TRP A 182 -11.87 0.67 12.63
CA TRP A 182 -10.59 -0.01 12.82
C TRP A 182 -10.80 -1.50 12.92
N THR A 183 -10.48 -2.23 11.87
CA THR A 183 -10.72 -3.68 11.79
C THR A 183 -9.41 -4.44 11.64
N LYS A 184 -9.12 -5.33 12.58
CA LYS A 184 -8.07 -6.34 12.43
C LYS A 184 -8.63 -7.49 11.60
N MET A 185 -8.08 -7.70 10.43
CA MET A 185 -8.49 -8.78 9.54
C MET A 185 -7.93 -10.13 10.02
N PRO A 186 -8.67 -11.23 9.82
CA PRO A 186 -8.24 -12.54 10.30
C PRO A 186 -7.11 -13.16 9.46
N ARG A 187 -6.97 -12.73 8.19
CA ARG A 187 -6.01 -13.21 7.21
C ARG A 187 -5.91 -12.23 6.04
N GLY A 188 -4.95 -12.46 5.14
CA GLY A 188 -4.69 -11.65 3.96
C GLY A 188 -3.46 -10.75 4.11
N GLY A 189 -2.88 -10.35 3.00
CA GLY A 189 -1.66 -9.55 2.91
C GLY A 189 -1.86 -8.26 2.14
N HIS A 190 -0.81 -7.87 1.44
CA HIS A 190 -0.71 -6.60 0.72
C HIS A 190 -1.74 -6.46 -0.41
N PHE A 191 -2.00 -7.55 -1.13
CA PHE A 191 -2.94 -7.56 -2.26
C PHE A 191 -4.37 -7.90 -1.82
N ALA A 192 -4.81 -7.31 -0.71
CA ALA A 192 -6.05 -7.62 -0.01
C ALA A 192 -7.29 -7.76 -0.90
N ALA A 193 -7.41 -6.94 -1.95
CA ALA A 193 -8.53 -7.00 -2.90
C ALA A 193 -8.53 -8.28 -3.77
N MET A 194 -7.36 -8.87 -4.01
CA MET A 194 -7.22 -10.13 -4.76
C MET A 194 -7.19 -11.34 -3.83
N GLU A 195 -6.58 -11.21 -2.66
CA GLU A 195 -6.45 -12.30 -1.68
C GLU A 195 -7.76 -12.57 -0.94
N GLU A 196 -8.39 -11.51 -0.43
CA GLU A 196 -9.56 -11.58 0.45
C GLU A 196 -10.64 -10.55 0.08
N PRO A 197 -11.18 -10.62 -1.17
CA PRO A 197 -12.15 -9.62 -1.67
C PRO A 197 -13.40 -9.53 -0.80
N ASP A 198 -13.90 -10.64 -0.28
CA ASP A 198 -15.11 -10.66 0.55
C ASP A 198 -14.92 -9.96 1.90
N LEU A 199 -13.74 -10.16 2.53
CA LEU A 199 -13.40 -9.49 3.79
C LEU A 199 -13.28 -7.99 3.56
N LEU A 200 -12.54 -7.57 2.55
CA LEU A 200 -12.33 -6.16 2.23
C LEU A 200 -13.66 -5.46 1.86
N VAL A 201 -14.47 -6.06 0.99
CA VAL A 201 -15.77 -5.49 0.59
C VAL A 201 -16.73 -5.40 1.76
N LYS A 202 -16.77 -6.41 2.64
CA LYS A 202 -17.60 -6.39 3.84
C LYS A 202 -17.20 -5.26 4.78
N ASP A 203 -15.92 -5.05 4.97
CA ASP A 203 -15.40 -3.99 5.85
C ASP A 203 -15.70 -2.60 5.29
N ILE A 204 -15.43 -2.36 4.00
CA ILE A 204 -15.79 -1.12 3.30
C ILE A 204 -17.28 -0.81 3.44
N ARG A 205 -18.15 -1.81 3.22
CA ARG A 205 -19.60 -1.64 3.36
C ARG A 205 -20.02 -1.34 4.78
N THR A 206 -19.39 -1.97 5.77
CA THR A 206 -19.66 -1.71 7.19
C THR A 206 -19.27 -0.28 7.54
N PHE A 207 -18.08 0.15 7.15
CA PHE A 207 -17.62 1.52 7.32
C PHE A 207 -18.58 2.53 6.67
N ALA A 208 -18.91 2.32 5.39
CA ALA A 208 -19.73 3.24 4.63
C ALA A 208 -21.17 3.42 5.17
N ARG A 209 -21.73 2.37 5.81
CA ARG A 209 -23.07 2.45 6.43
C ARG A 209 -23.09 3.21 7.76
N ASN A 210 -21.93 3.43 8.36
CA ASN A 210 -21.78 4.11 9.65
C ASN A 210 -21.32 5.58 9.49
N LEU A 211 -21.29 6.10 8.26
CA LEU A 211 -21.02 7.50 7.93
C LEU A 211 -22.31 8.33 7.94
#